data_c26b16bbc7bb6632d2357254ae1f370d
#
_entry.id   c26b16bbc7bb6632d2357254ae1f370d
#
_cell.length_a   1.000
_cell.length_b   1.000
_cell.length_c   1.000
_cell.angle_alpha   90.00
_cell.angle_beta   90.00
_cell.angle_gamma   90.00
#
_symmetry.space_group_name_H-M   'P 1'
#
loop_
_entity.id
_entity.type
_entity.pdbx_description
1 polymer ?
#
loop_
_entity_poly.entity_id
_entity_poly.type
_entity_poly.pdbx_seq_one_letter_code
_entity_poly.pdbx_strand_id
1 'polypeptide(L)'
;MVLLTLIARVRDGLILATSIEGPDDQNTEMVKYTNQAKMLFRKLGAPNTPPQQSVESGPYVFHYIIKDQTCCLCLCDLNFPRKSAFAFLGDIANEFNGQYGSRVATVTRPYHFLDFDQYIQQAKKKYSDRSRFAMTAVNNELTDVTRIMVTNIEEVIHRGEALNILESRASDLSDMSRKYRKDAAALNKGNIYFMVAMGGGIALILFIFYRFFWFF
;
A
#
# COMPACT_ATOMS: atom_id res chain seq x y z
N MET A 1 -6.50 13.52 4.95
CA MET A 1 -6.87 12.07 4.93
C MET A 1 -5.83 11.28 4.16
N VAL A 2 -5.58 9.99 4.46
CA VAL A 2 -4.69 9.13 3.66
C VAL A 2 -5.52 8.46 2.56
N LEU A 3 -5.24 8.76 1.29
CA LEU A 3 -6.01 8.28 0.13
C LEU A 3 -5.46 6.98 -0.46
N LEU A 4 -4.15 6.92 -0.60
CA LEU A 4 -3.44 5.80 -1.22
C LEU A 4 -2.27 5.40 -0.33
N THR A 5 -2.03 4.11 -0.18
CA THR A 5 -0.82 3.59 0.47
C THR A 5 -0.23 2.49 -0.39
N LEU A 6 1.07 2.57 -0.65
CA LEU A 6 1.83 1.62 -1.44
C LEU A 6 3.10 1.22 -0.69
N ILE A 7 3.45 -0.05 -0.79
CA ILE A 7 4.73 -0.58 -0.31
C ILE A 7 5.45 -1.18 -1.50
N ALA A 8 6.68 -0.78 -1.73
CA ALA A 8 7.49 -1.28 -2.83
C ALA A 8 8.90 -1.66 -2.37
N ARG A 9 9.53 -2.55 -3.10
CA ARG A 9 10.94 -2.89 -2.92
C ARG A 9 11.81 -1.82 -3.56
N VAL A 10 12.79 -1.30 -2.81
CA VAL A 10 13.64 -0.17 -3.24
C VAL A 10 14.48 -0.51 -4.47
N ARG A 11 15.01 -1.72 -4.54
CA ARG A 11 15.95 -2.14 -5.60
C ARG A 11 15.39 -1.99 -7.03
N ASP A 12 14.13 -2.31 -7.23
CA ASP A 12 13.50 -2.41 -8.57
C ASP A 12 12.14 -1.72 -8.66
N GLY A 13 11.66 -1.13 -7.57
CA GLY A 13 10.35 -0.49 -7.53
C GLY A 13 9.17 -1.46 -7.60
N LEU A 14 9.39 -2.76 -7.38
CA LEU A 14 8.33 -3.77 -7.40
C LEU A 14 7.33 -3.49 -6.28
N ILE A 15 6.06 -3.27 -6.64
CA ILE A 15 5.00 -3.05 -5.65
C ILE A 15 4.66 -4.37 -4.97
N LEU A 16 4.75 -4.39 -3.64
CA LEU A 16 4.56 -5.55 -2.79
C LEU A 16 3.16 -5.61 -2.19
N ALA A 17 2.65 -4.47 -1.73
CA ALA A 17 1.32 -4.31 -1.15
C ALA A 17 0.73 -2.95 -1.51
N THR A 18 -0.59 -2.85 -1.47
CA THR A 18 -1.32 -1.61 -1.75
C THR A 18 -2.61 -1.54 -0.97
N SER A 19 -3.01 -0.32 -0.60
CA SER A 19 -4.35 -0.01 -0.12
C SER A 19 -4.82 1.30 -0.74
N ILE A 20 -5.95 1.26 -1.42
CA ILE A 20 -6.59 2.42 -2.05
C ILE A 20 -7.94 2.64 -1.37
N GLU A 21 -8.21 3.87 -0.97
CA GLU A 21 -9.48 4.23 -0.37
C GLU A 21 -10.42 4.82 -1.45
N GLY A 22 -11.60 4.25 -1.52
CA GLY A 22 -12.66 4.70 -2.44
C GLY A 22 -13.44 3.53 -3.06
N PRO A 23 -14.76 3.67 -3.23
CA PRO A 23 -15.61 2.62 -3.80
C PRO A 23 -15.39 2.39 -5.30
N ASP A 24 -14.67 3.30 -5.99
CA ASP A 24 -14.48 3.23 -7.42
C ASP A 24 -12.99 3.23 -7.80
N ASP A 25 -12.53 2.08 -8.28
CA ASP A 25 -11.30 1.91 -9.05
C ASP A 25 -11.31 2.76 -10.37
N GLN A 26 -12.37 3.49 -10.63
CA GLN A 26 -12.62 4.24 -11.86
C GLN A 26 -12.30 5.73 -11.74
N ASN A 27 -11.89 6.20 -10.58
CA ASN A 27 -11.48 7.59 -10.46
C ASN A 27 -10.17 7.82 -11.23
N THR A 28 -10.28 8.42 -12.41
CA THR A 28 -9.16 8.73 -13.30
C THR A 28 -8.04 9.50 -12.60
N GLU A 29 -8.38 10.31 -11.60
CA GLU A 29 -7.40 11.02 -10.78
C GLU A 29 -6.53 10.07 -9.95
N MET A 30 -7.11 9.07 -9.28
CA MET A 30 -6.33 8.10 -8.49
C MET A 30 -5.40 7.26 -9.35
N VAL A 31 -5.78 6.96 -10.59
CA VAL A 31 -4.90 6.31 -11.57
C VAL A 31 -3.66 7.16 -11.86
N LYS A 32 -3.83 8.48 -12.05
CA LYS A 32 -2.72 9.42 -12.24
C LYS A 32 -1.75 9.36 -11.05
N TYR A 33 -2.25 9.48 -9.82
CA TYR A 33 -1.40 9.46 -8.63
C TYR A 33 -0.74 8.09 -8.39
N THR A 34 -1.44 7.01 -8.70
CA THR A 34 -0.85 5.66 -8.66
C THR A 34 0.32 5.53 -9.64
N ASN A 35 0.19 6.09 -10.86
CA ASN A 35 1.27 6.07 -11.85
C ASN A 35 2.44 6.96 -11.41
N GLN A 36 2.18 8.13 -10.84
CA GLN A 36 3.22 8.99 -10.26
C GLN A 36 3.96 8.28 -9.13
N ALA A 37 3.26 7.58 -8.23
CA ALA A 37 3.87 6.79 -7.18
C ALA A 37 4.79 5.69 -7.74
N LYS A 38 4.37 5.00 -8.81
CA LYS A 38 5.22 4.02 -9.50
C LYS A 38 6.48 4.64 -10.09
N MET A 39 6.36 5.82 -10.67
CA MET A 39 7.53 6.57 -11.19
C MET A 39 8.47 6.97 -10.05
N LEU A 40 7.92 7.46 -8.93
CA LEU A 40 8.71 7.75 -7.73
C LEU A 40 9.50 6.52 -7.27
N PHE A 41 8.85 5.36 -7.11
CA PHE A 41 9.55 4.13 -6.68
C PHE A 41 10.74 3.75 -7.56
N ARG A 42 10.67 3.98 -8.86
CA ARG A 42 11.78 3.73 -9.78
C ARG A 42 12.96 4.68 -9.57
N LYS A 43 12.69 5.91 -9.13
CA LYS A 43 13.73 6.92 -8.88
C LYS A 43 14.35 6.77 -7.47
N LEU A 44 13.62 6.18 -6.52
CA LEU A 44 14.07 6.00 -5.14
C LEU A 44 15.18 4.96 -4.97
N GLY A 45 15.45 4.13 -5.98
CA GLY A 45 16.61 3.23 -6.01
C GLY A 45 17.97 3.92 -6.24
N ALA A 46 18.00 5.24 -6.49
CA ALA A 46 19.24 5.98 -6.72
C ALA A 46 20.07 6.16 -5.41
N PRO A 47 21.41 6.15 -5.51
CA PRO A 47 22.30 6.12 -4.34
C PRO A 47 22.21 7.35 -3.41
N ASN A 48 21.66 8.47 -3.86
CA ASN A 48 21.54 9.71 -3.07
C ASN A 48 20.09 10.04 -2.69
N THR A 49 19.23 9.03 -2.59
CA THR A 49 17.83 9.24 -2.22
C THR A 49 17.73 9.45 -0.70
N PRO A 50 17.07 10.52 -0.24
CA PRO A 50 16.85 10.72 1.19
C PRO A 50 15.96 9.61 1.75
N PRO A 51 16.21 9.15 2.99
CA PRO A 51 15.44 8.06 3.60
C PRO A 51 13.97 8.44 3.87
N GLN A 52 13.68 9.74 3.97
CA GLN A 52 12.35 10.28 4.21
C GLN A 52 12.19 11.59 3.43
N GLN A 53 11.07 11.73 2.74
CA GLN A 53 10.78 12.96 1.97
C GLN A 53 9.28 13.14 1.77
N SER A 54 8.88 14.41 1.56
CA SER A 54 7.54 14.79 1.10
C SER A 54 7.64 15.30 -0.34
N VAL A 55 6.76 14.85 -1.21
CA VAL A 55 6.72 15.23 -2.63
C VAL A 55 5.34 15.75 -2.96
N GLU A 56 5.26 17.03 -3.31
CA GLU A 56 4.00 17.69 -3.64
C GLU A 56 3.56 17.36 -5.06
N SER A 57 2.27 17.07 -5.23
CA SER A 57 1.65 16.80 -6.52
C SER A 57 0.22 17.37 -6.56
N GLY A 58 0.09 18.60 -7.06
CA GLY A 58 -1.19 19.31 -7.10
C GLY A 58 -1.81 19.50 -5.72
N PRO A 59 -3.06 19.06 -5.48
CA PRO A 59 -3.74 19.22 -4.20
C PRO A 59 -3.31 18.18 -3.14
N TYR A 60 -2.41 17.27 -3.48
CA TYR A 60 -1.98 16.17 -2.63
C TYR A 60 -0.47 16.16 -2.39
N VAL A 61 -0.06 15.45 -1.35
CA VAL A 61 1.35 15.25 -1.00
C VAL A 61 1.63 13.77 -0.85
N PHE A 62 2.65 13.31 -1.52
CA PHE A 62 3.26 12.01 -1.25
C PHE A 62 4.23 12.13 -0.10
N HIS A 63 4.10 11.27 0.89
CA HIS A 63 5.12 11.07 1.91
C HIS A 63 5.68 9.67 1.75
N TYR A 64 7.00 9.52 1.88
CA TYR A 64 7.61 8.19 1.86
C TYR A 64 8.67 8.03 2.93
N ILE A 65 8.85 6.77 3.34
CA ILE A 65 9.93 6.32 4.21
C ILE A 65 10.59 5.12 3.55
N ILE A 66 11.92 5.15 3.45
CA ILE A 66 12.73 3.99 3.07
C ILE A 66 13.24 3.35 4.35
N LYS A 67 12.97 2.08 4.53
CA LYS A 67 13.46 1.28 5.63
C LYS A 67 13.93 -0.08 5.11
N ASP A 68 15.19 -0.41 5.38
CA ASP A 68 15.82 -1.63 4.88
C ASP A 68 15.71 -1.76 3.35
N GLN A 69 15.01 -2.78 2.86
CA GLN A 69 14.81 -3.04 1.43
C GLN A 69 13.47 -2.53 0.90
N THR A 70 12.67 -1.86 1.75
CA THR A 70 11.31 -1.45 1.43
C THR A 70 11.15 0.06 1.47
N CYS A 71 10.28 0.56 0.61
CA CYS A 71 9.80 1.94 0.65
C CYS A 71 8.29 1.91 0.87
N CYS A 72 7.85 2.54 1.96
CA CYS A 72 6.44 2.77 2.23
C CYS A 72 6.09 4.20 1.81
N LEU A 73 5.05 4.34 1.01
CA LEU A 73 4.58 5.61 0.47
C LEU A 73 3.09 5.77 0.73
N CYS A 74 2.68 6.97 1.15
CA CYS A 74 1.28 7.35 1.22
C CYS A 74 1.00 8.65 0.48
N LEU A 75 -0.21 8.76 -0.07
CA LEU A 75 -0.77 9.99 -0.64
C LEU A 75 -1.76 10.58 0.35
N CYS A 76 -1.56 11.82 0.72
CA CYS A 76 -2.40 12.54 1.67
C CYS A 76 -2.88 13.86 1.08
N ASP A 77 -4.02 14.36 1.60
CA ASP A 77 -4.42 15.74 1.37
C ASP A 77 -3.36 16.71 1.92
N LEU A 78 -3.23 17.89 1.30
CA LEU A 78 -2.30 18.93 1.70
C LEU A 78 -2.45 19.33 3.19
N ASN A 79 -3.68 19.28 3.70
CA ASN A 79 -4.03 19.63 5.08
C ASN A 79 -3.76 18.50 6.09
N PHE A 80 -3.35 17.32 5.64
CA PHE A 80 -3.06 16.22 6.55
C PHE A 80 -1.75 16.48 7.29
N PRO A 81 -1.71 16.36 8.64
CA PRO A 81 -0.52 16.67 9.42
C PRO A 81 0.65 15.76 9.03
N ARG A 82 1.77 16.37 8.62
CA ARG A 82 2.99 15.66 8.21
C ARG A 82 3.49 14.68 9.29
N LYS A 83 3.46 15.10 10.56
CA LYS A 83 3.83 14.22 11.68
C LYS A 83 2.99 12.94 11.72
N SER A 84 1.68 13.06 11.50
CA SER A 84 0.77 11.90 11.46
C SER A 84 1.03 11.00 10.26
N ALA A 85 1.36 11.58 9.09
CA ALA A 85 1.71 10.82 7.90
C ALA A 85 2.99 9.98 8.11
N PHE A 86 4.04 10.58 8.67
CA PHE A 86 5.28 9.86 8.95
C PHE A 86 5.15 8.86 10.09
N ALA A 87 4.33 9.14 11.12
CA ALA A 87 4.02 8.17 12.16
C ALA A 87 3.27 6.95 11.59
N PHE A 88 2.26 7.20 10.74
CA PHE A 88 1.56 6.15 10.01
C PHE A 88 2.50 5.30 9.17
N LEU A 89 3.38 5.94 8.37
CA LEU A 89 4.35 5.23 7.55
C LEU A 89 5.37 4.43 8.38
N GLY A 90 5.78 4.97 9.52
CA GLY A 90 6.67 4.28 10.47
C GLY A 90 6.05 2.99 11.02
N ASP A 91 4.78 3.05 11.45
CA ASP A 91 4.03 1.87 11.92
C ASP A 91 3.91 0.82 10.80
N ILE A 92 3.52 1.25 9.60
CA ILE A 92 3.42 0.38 8.42
C ILE A 92 4.76 -0.28 8.09
N ALA A 93 5.85 0.48 8.05
CA ALA A 93 7.17 -0.02 7.71
C ALA A 93 7.69 -1.04 8.74
N ASN A 94 7.47 -0.75 10.04
CA ASN A 94 7.86 -1.65 11.11
C ASN A 94 7.13 -2.99 11.04
N GLU A 95 5.81 -2.94 10.92
CA GLU A 95 4.98 -4.15 10.88
C GLU A 95 5.25 -4.98 9.60
N PHE A 96 5.31 -4.32 8.44
CA PHE A 96 5.58 -5.00 7.18
C PHE A 96 6.95 -5.68 7.18
N ASN A 97 8.00 -4.99 7.62
CA ASN A 97 9.33 -5.58 7.69
C ASN A 97 9.43 -6.67 8.77
N GLY A 98 8.70 -6.56 9.87
CA GLY A 98 8.61 -7.61 10.88
C GLY A 98 7.99 -8.91 10.35
N GLN A 99 6.91 -8.79 9.56
CA GLN A 99 6.20 -9.96 9.03
C GLN A 99 6.83 -10.53 7.75
N TYR A 100 7.30 -9.67 6.84
CA TYR A 100 7.65 -10.06 5.47
C TYR A 100 9.08 -9.69 5.06
N GLY A 101 9.85 -8.99 5.88
CA GLY A 101 11.18 -8.46 5.53
C GLY A 101 12.12 -9.50 4.92
N SER A 102 12.18 -10.71 5.50
CA SER A 102 13.02 -11.81 4.99
C SER A 102 12.59 -12.32 3.60
N ARG A 103 11.32 -12.15 3.25
CA ARG A 103 10.73 -12.64 1.98
C ARG A 103 10.78 -11.61 0.86
N VAL A 104 10.96 -10.33 1.17
CA VAL A 104 10.95 -9.22 0.20
C VAL A 104 11.93 -9.44 -0.94
N ALA A 105 13.13 -9.95 -0.64
CA ALA A 105 14.18 -10.16 -1.66
C ALA A 105 13.83 -11.23 -2.71
N THR A 106 13.05 -12.25 -2.32
CA THR A 106 12.76 -13.44 -3.15
C THR A 106 11.48 -13.28 -3.98
N VAL A 107 10.63 -12.31 -3.65
CA VAL A 107 9.37 -12.10 -4.37
C VAL A 107 9.63 -11.58 -5.78
N THR A 108 8.97 -12.20 -6.77
CA THR A 108 9.04 -11.81 -8.19
C THR A 108 7.72 -11.25 -8.73
N ARG A 109 6.61 -11.55 -8.06
CA ARG A 109 5.27 -11.11 -8.50
C ARG A 109 4.88 -9.80 -7.81
N PRO A 110 4.35 -8.81 -8.54
CA PRO A 110 3.76 -7.63 -7.91
C PRO A 110 2.55 -8.00 -7.05
N TYR A 111 2.28 -7.18 -6.05
CA TYR A 111 1.15 -7.36 -5.11
C TYR A 111 1.13 -8.70 -4.36
N HIS A 112 2.31 -9.25 -4.06
CA HIS A 112 2.43 -10.56 -3.41
C HIS A 112 1.85 -10.57 -1.99
N PHE A 113 1.88 -9.46 -1.28
CA PHE A 113 1.43 -9.32 0.11
C PHE A 113 0.12 -8.53 0.22
N LEU A 114 -0.90 -8.90 -0.58
CA LEU A 114 -2.21 -8.23 -0.54
C LEU A 114 -2.92 -8.36 0.81
N ASP A 115 -2.69 -9.44 1.54
CA ASP A 115 -3.29 -9.67 2.85
C ASP A 115 -2.91 -8.58 3.86
N PHE A 116 -1.79 -7.89 3.63
CA PHE A 116 -1.35 -6.76 4.45
C PHE A 116 -2.26 -5.53 4.33
N ASP A 117 -3.14 -5.47 3.31
CA ASP A 117 -4.14 -4.41 3.17
C ASP A 117 -5.01 -4.26 4.42
N GLN A 118 -5.36 -5.36 5.08
CA GLN A 118 -6.14 -5.31 6.32
C GLN A 118 -5.45 -4.48 7.41
N TYR A 119 -4.15 -4.68 7.59
CA TYR A 119 -3.36 -3.88 8.53
C TYR A 119 -3.30 -2.41 8.12
N ILE A 120 -3.07 -2.13 6.82
CA ILE A 120 -3.04 -0.76 6.29
C ILE A 120 -4.37 -0.06 6.59
N GLN A 121 -5.51 -0.70 6.37
CA GLN A 121 -6.84 -0.14 6.64
C GLN A 121 -7.06 0.15 8.13
N GLN A 122 -6.63 -0.74 9.01
CA GLN A 122 -6.70 -0.52 10.47
C GLN A 122 -5.82 0.66 10.89
N ALA A 123 -4.60 0.72 10.38
CA ALA A 123 -3.69 1.84 10.64
C ALA A 123 -4.25 3.16 10.10
N LYS A 124 -4.84 3.20 8.91
CA LYS A 124 -5.51 4.39 8.36
C LYS A 124 -6.58 4.92 9.30
N LYS A 125 -7.46 4.06 9.79
CA LYS A 125 -8.51 4.47 10.76
C LYS A 125 -7.88 5.06 12.02
N LYS A 126 -6.92 4.36 12.63
CA LYS A 126 -6.21 4.80 13.83
C LYS A 126 -5.62 6.21 13.67
N TYR A 127 -4.98 6.49 12.55
CA TYR A 127 -4.32 7.78 12.31
C TYR A 127 -5.27 8.86 11.78
N SER A 128 -6.36 8.51 11.10
CA SER A 128 -7.41 9.44 10.69
C SER A 128 -8.18 9.97 11.91
N ASP A 129 -8.58 9.09 12.83
CA ASP A 129 -9.28 9.49 14.06
C ASP A 129 -8.34 10.28 14.98
N ARG A 130 -7.09 9.83 15.12
CA ARG A 130 -6.09 10.55 15.92
C ARG A 130 -5.76 11.93 15.36
N SER A 131 -5.79 12.12 14.04
CA SER A 131 -5.63 13.43 13.40
C SER A 131 -6.76 14.40 13.77
N ARG A 132 -7.97 13.92 13.98
CA ARG A 132 -9.11 14.72 14.45
C ARG A 132 -8.97 15.14 15.92
N PHE A 133 -8.36 14.30 16.75
CA PHE A 133 -8.22 14.54 18.20
C PHE A 133 -6.85 15.12 18.60
N ALA A 134 -5.82 14.97 17.78
CA ALA A 134 -4.42 15.24 18.14
C ALA A 134 -3.80 16.43 17.44
N MET A 135 -4.52 17.52 17.28
CA MET A 135 -3.86 18.83 17.28
C MET A 135 -3.15 19.10 18.61
N THR A 136 -3.41 18.31 19.65
CA THR A 136 -2.99 18.62 21.02
C THR A 136 -2.01 17.61 21.66
N ALA A 137 -1.78 16.42 21.11
CA ALA A 137 -1.05 15.38 21.83
C ALA A 137 -0.21 14.41 20.96
N VAL A 138 0.50 14.89 19.94
CA VAL A 138 1.56 14.09 19.34
C VAL A 138 2.87 14.46 20.00
N ASN A 139 3.12 13.83 21.15
CA ASN A 139 4.37 13.95 21.89
C ASN A 139 5.51 13.14 21.24
N ASN A 140 6.57 13.83 20.98
CA ASN A 140 8.00 13.66 21.35
C ASN A 140 8.84 12.46 20.88
N GLU A 141 8.36 11.45 20.20
CA GLU A 141 9.22 10.32 19.77
C GLU A 141 9.51 10.29 18.26
N LEU A 142 8.90 11.13 17.47
CA LEU A 142 9.22 11.21 16.05
C LEU A 142 10.21 12.35 15.82
N THR A 143 11.40 11.94 15.49
CA THR A 143 12.51 12.72 14.97
C THR A 143 12.01 13.92 14.15
N ASP A 144 12.55 15.07 14.44
CA ASP A 144 12.38 16.38 13.85
C ASP A 144 11.85 16.38 12.40
N VAL A 145 10.53 16.28 12.24
CA VAL A 145 9.84 16.32 10.94
C VAL A 145 10.06 17.65 10.22
N THR A 146 10.57 18.65 10.92
CA THR A 146 10.95 19.96 10.36
C THR A 146 12.12 19.88 9.39
N ARG A 147 12.96 18.84 9.48
CA ARG A 147 14.12 18.64 8.56
C ARG A 147 13.79 17.83 7.31
N ILE A 148 12.56 17.30 7.17
CA ILE A 148 12.19 16.52 6.01
C ILE A 148 12.02 17.44 4.81
N MET A 149 12.78 17.17 3.76
CA MET A 149 12.71 17.91 2.49
C MET A 149 11.33 17.82 1.85
N VAL A 150 10.90 18.92 1.27
CA VAL A 150 9.69 19.00 0.44
C VAL A 150 10.15 19.39 -0.97
N THR A 151 9.74 18.60 -1.96
CA THR A 151 10.05 18.84 -3.38
C THR A 151 8.79 18.70 -4.21
N ASN A 152 8.79 19.26 -5.44
CA ASN A 152 7.69 19.04 -6.36
C ASN A 152 7.88 17.70 -7.09
N ILE A 153 6.78 17.03 -7.42
CA ILE A 153 6.77 15.75 -8.13
C ILE A 153 7.51 15.84 -9.48
N GLU A 154 7.35 16.95 -10.18
CA GLU A 154 8.00 17.17 -11.46
C GLU A 154 9.53 17.20 -11.35
N GLU A 155 10.07 17.82 -10.30
CA GLU A 155 11.50 17.85 -10.04
C GLU A 155 12.06 16.45 -9.82
N VAL A 156 11.34 15.59 -9.11
CA VAL A 156 11.78 14.23 -8.81
C VAL A 156 11.68 13.32 -10.04
N ILE A 157 10.59 13.42 -10.80
CA ILE A 157 10.36 12.57 -11.98
C ILE A 157 11.27 12.97 -13.13
N HIS A 158 11.47 14.26 -13.38
CA HIS A 158 12.30 14.76 -14.50
C HIS A 158 13.80 14.71 -14.23
N ARG A 159 14.21 14.35 -13.06
CA ARG A 159 15.61 14.15 -12.72
C ARG A 159 16.22 13.04 -13.58
N GLY A 160 16.59 13.36 -14.82
CA GLY A 160 17.41 12.52 -15.70
C GLY A 160 16.72 11.84 -16.90
N GLU A 161 15.50 12.21 -17.32
CA GLU A 161 14.88 11.64 -18.51
C GLU A 161 14.10 12.65 -19.36
N ALA A 162 14.27 12.56 -20.68
CA ALA A 162 13.47 13.30 -21.65
C ALA A 162 12.01 12.77 -21.69
N LEU A 163 11.08 13.70 -21.75
CA LEU A 163 9.63 13.57 -21.52
C LEU A 163 8.85 12.54 -22.38
N ASN A 164 9.40 12.00 -23.44
CA ASN A 164 8.61 11.32 -24.48
C ASN A 164 8.42 9.80 -24.34
N ILE A 165 9.00 9.14 -23.31
CA ILE A 165 8.92 7.66 -23.20
C ILE A 165 7.98 7.22 -22.06
N LEU A 166 7.55 8.14 -21.21
CA LEU A 166 6.91 7.81 -19.93
C LEU A 166 5.38 7.59 -20.02
N GLU A 167 4.71 8.27 -20.94
CA GLU A 167 3.24 8.24 -21.01
C GLU A 167 2.71 6.90 -21.55
N SER A 168 3.36 6.32 -22.57
CA SER A 168 2.95 5.02 -23.12
C SER A 168 3.25 3.84 -22.19
N ARG A 169 4.37 3.89 -21.46
CA ARG A 169 4.72 2.83 -20.48
C ARG A 169 3.94 2.88 -19.18
N ALA A 170 3.44 4.07 -18.79
CA ALA A 170 2.64 4.22 -17.57
C ALA A 170 1.25 3.60 -17.74
N SER A 171 0.63 3.69 -18.93
CA SER A 171 -0.67 3.07 -19.20
C SER A 171 -0.59 1.54 -19.22
N ASP A 172 0.41 0.96 -19.86
CA ASP A 172 0.62 -0.49 -19.91
C ASP A 172 0.85 -1.10 -18.52
N LEU A 173 1.57 -0.39 -17.65
CA LEU A 173 1.80 -0.82 -16.27
C LEU A 173 0.56 -0.69 -15.38
N SER A 174 -0.31 0.27 -15.67
CA SER A 174 -1.59 0.41 -14.98
C SER A 174 -2.49 -0.79 -15.26
N ASP A 175 -2.60 -1.19 -16.53
CA ASP A 175 -3.46 -2.29 -16.96
C ASP A 175 -2.94 -3.65 -16.45
N MET A 176 -1.62 -3.88 -16.48
CA MET A 176 -1.02 -5.07 -15.88
C MET A 176 -1.24 -5.12 -14.36
N SER A 177 -1.12 -4.01 -13.66
CA SER A 177 -1.36 -3.94 -12.21
C SER A 177 -2.81 -4.23 -11.85
N ARG A 178 -3.77 -3.73 -12.62
CA ARG A 178 -5.20 -4.03 -12.47
C ARG A 178 -5.49 -5.52 -12.66
N LYS A 179 -4.88 -6.13 -13.67
CA LYS A 179 -5.05 -7.56 -13.96
C LYS A 179 -4.51 -8.41 -12.80
N TYR A 180 -3.28 -8.16 -12.34
CA TYR A 180 -2.69 -8.89 -11.21
C TYR A 180 -3.48 -8.74 -9.91
N ARG A 181 -4.04 -7.55 -9.65
CA ARG A 181 -4.87 -7.30 -8.46
C ARG A 181 -6.19 -8.06 -8.53
N LYS A 182 -6.84 -8.12 -9.70
CA LYS A 182 -8.06 -8.90 -9.92
C LYS A 182 -7.79 -10.40 -9.80
N ASP A 183 -6.69 -10.89 -10.38
CA ASP A 183 -6.31 -12.29 -10.33
C ASP A 183 -5.97 -12.73 -8.89
N ALA A 184 -5.27 -11.90 -8.12
CA ALA A 184 -4.97 -12.17 -6.72
C ALA A 184 -6.22 -12.15 -5.84
N ALA A 185 -7.15 -11.21 -6.07
CA ALA A 185 -8.43 -11.17 -5.35
C ALA A 185 -9.34 -12.36 -5.71
N ALA A 186 -9.30 -12.84 -6.95
CA ALA A 186 -10.05 -14.02 -7.39
C ALA A 186 -9.53 -15.31 -6.74
N LEU A 187 -8.19 -15.45 -6.60
CA LEU A 187 -7.57 -16.59 -5.92
C LEU A 187 -7.93 -16.65 -4.43
N ASN A 188 -8.01 -15.51 -3.78
CA ASN A 188 -8.40 -15.45 -2.36
C ASN A 188 -9.89 -15.78 -2.15
N LYS A 189 -10.78 -15.33 -3.05
CA LYS A 189 -12.20 -15.73 -3.01
C LYS A 189 -12.39 -17.24 -3.23
N GLY A 190 -11.64 -17.86 -4.13
CA GLY A 190 -11.70 -19.31 -4.38
C GLY A 190 -11.41 -20.14 -3.13
N ASN A 191 -10.48 -19.70 -2.29
CA ASN A 191 -10.11 -20.40 -1.05
C ASN A 191 -11.23 -20.33 0.00
N ILE A 192 -11.98 -19.23 0.07
CA ILE A 192 -13.12 -19.08 0.98
C ILE A 192 -14.28 -20.00 0.57
N TYR A 193 -14.59 -20.08 -0.72
CA TYR A 193 -15.65 -20.99 -1.22
C TYR A 193 -15.29 -22.45 -0.97
N PHE A 194 -14.03 -22.83 -1.10
CA PHE A 194 -13.56 -24.18 -0.81
C PHE A 194 -13.70 -24.52 0.69
N MET A 195 -13.35 -23.59 1.60
CA MET A 195 -13.56 -23.76 3.04
C MET A 195 -15.04 -23.92 3.42
N VAL A 196 -15.92 -23.11 2.83
CA VAL A 196 -17.37 -23.18 3.10
C VAL A 196 -17.95 -24.48 2.55
N ALA A 197 -17.54 -24.92 1.37
CA ALA A 197 -18.00 -26.19 0.79
C ALA A 197 -17.54 -27.42 1.61
N MET A 198 -16.31 -27.42 2.10
CA MET A 198 -15.80 -28.48 2.98
C MET A 198 -16.54 -28.50 4.31
N GLY A 199 -16.77 -27.35 4.95
CA GLY A 199 -17.52 -27.25 6.20
C GLY A 199 -18.97 -27.71 6.04
N GLY A 200 -19.65 -27.33 4.97
CA GLY A 200 -20.99 -27.77 4.64
C GLY A 200 -21.10 -29.27 4.38
N GLY A 201 -20.12 -29.85 3.69
CA GLY A 201 -20.05 -31.31 3.46
C GLY A 201 -19.92 -32.12 4.75
N ILE A 202 -19.05 -31.69 5.65
CA ILE A 202 -18.87 -32.34 6.95
C ILE A 202 -20.15 -32.26 7.80
N ALA A 203 -20.81 -31.11 7.83
CA ALA A 203 -22.06 -30.92 8.54
C ALA A 203 -23.20 -31.83 8.00
N LEU A 204 -23.29 -32.01 6.70
CA LEU A 204 -24.26 -32.89 6.05
C LEU A 204 -24.02 -34.36 6.42
N ILE A 205 -22.77 -34.81 6.42
CA ILE A 205 -22.40 -36.19 6.82
C ILE A 205 -22.78 -36.43 8.28
N LEU A 206 -22.47 -35.50 9.19
CA LEU A 206 -22.84 -35.61 10.61
C LEU A 206 -24.35 -35.63 10.80
N PHE A 207 -25.11 -34.85 10.03
CA PHE A 207 -26.56 -34.82 10.07
C PHE A 207 -27.17 -36.15 9.63
N ILE A 208 -26.65 -36.77 8.54
CA ILE A 208 -27.08 -38.08 8.07
C ILE A 208 -26.77 -39.14 9.11
N PHE A 209 -25.58 -39.11 9.73
CA PHE A 209 -25.18 -40.06 10.78
C PHE A 209 -26.08 -39.96 12.02
N TYR A 210 -26.40 -38.72 12.46
CA TYR A 210 -27.31 -38.46 13.57
C TYR A 210 -28.72 -38.99 13.27
N ARG A 211 -29.22 -38.76 12.07
CA ARG A 211 -30.54 -39.26 11.67
C ARG A 211 -30.60 -40.76 11.56
N PHE A 212 -29.54 -41.40 11.10
CA PHE A 212 -29.44 -42.87 11.02
C PHE A 212 -29.41 -43.51 12.43
N PHE A 213 -28.67 -42.90 13.34
CA PHE A 213 -28.55 -43.41 14.72
C PHE A 213 -29.84 -43.23 15.50
N TRP A 214 -30.67 -42.23 15.19
CA TRP A 214 -31.95 -41.98 15.89
C TRP A 214 -33.09 -42.80 15.33
N PHE A 215 -32.93 -43.38 14.13
CA PHE A 215 -33.97 -44.19 13.50
C PHE A 215 -33.77 -45.71 13.71
N PHE A 216 -32.59 -46.12 14.21
CA PHE A 216 -32.29 -47.51 14.56
C PHE A 216 -32.27 -47.68 16.09
#